data_aae8d4b17e4776bade42fb9dc17b8bc2
#
_entry.id   aae8d4b17e4776bade42fb9dc17b8bc2
#
_cell.length_a   1.000
_cell.length_b   1.000
_cell.length_c   1.000
_cell.angle_alpha   90.00
_cell.angle_beta   90.00
_cell.angle_gamma   90.00
#
_symmetry.space_group_name_H-M   'P 1'
#
loop_
_entity.id
_entity.type
_entity.pdbx_description
1 polymer ?
#
loop_
_entity_poly.entity_id
_entity_poly.type
_entity_poly.pdbx_seq_one_letter_code
_entity_poly.pdbx_strand_id
1 'polypeptide(L)'
;MIVLYILLLLCALYILALQGRRNHPLWSCFRAQRFAHRGYHDKPQIPENSLPAFRRAIAHGWGAELDVHLLKDGTLAVFHDSSLSRCTGAQGMIEDLTLAELRALRLEGTDEQVPLFDEALALFEAATPL
;
A
#
# COMPACT_ATOMS: atom_id res chain seq x y z
N MET A 1 -25.17 -36.90 12.67
CA MET A 1 -23.88 -37.10 13.37
C MET A 1 -22.71 -37.20 12.39
N ILE A 2 -22.67 -38.17 11.47
CA ILE A 2 -21.57 -38.40 10.51
C ILE A 2 -21.28 -37.16 9.66
N VAL A 3 -22.29 -36.53 9.09
CA VAL A 3 -22.12 -35.27 8.28
C VAL A 3 -21.45 -34.17 9.08
N LEU A 4 -21.82 -34.00 10.35
CA LEU A 4 -21.20 -33.01 11.23
C LEU A 4 -19.71 -33.28 11.46
N TYR A 5 -19.34 -34.54 11.70
CA TYR A 5 -17.92 -34.91 11.87
C TYR A 5 -17.11 -34.72 10.58
N ILE A 6 -17.69 -35.02 9.42
CA ILE A 6 -17.05 -34.72 8.13
C ILE A 6 -16.82 -33.25 7.94
N LEU A 7 -17.81 -32.39 8.23
CA LEU A 7 -17.66 -30.92 8.13
C LEU A 7 -16.60 -30.40 9.08
N LEU A 8 -16.57 -30.85 10.34
CA LEU A 8 -15.54 -30.47 11.32
C LEU A 8 -14.14 -30.90 10.87
N LEU A 9 -14.01 -32.09 10.32
CA LEU A 9 -12.73 -32.57 9.76
C LEU A 9 -12.28 -31.71 8.58
N LEU A 10 -13.17 -31.41 7.65
CA LEU A 10 -12.86 -30.57 6.49
C LEU A 10 -12.48 -29.15 6.92
N CYS A 11 -13.17 -28.55 7.91
CA CYS A 11 -12.79 -27.27 8.50
C CYS A 11 -11.40 -27.32 9.16
N ALA A 12 -11.10 -28.37 9.91
CA ALA A 12 -9.79 -28.54 10.54
C ALA A 12 -8.67 -28.66 9.49
N LEU A 13 -8.88 -29.47 8.46
CA LEU A 13 -7.93 -29.61 7.35
C LEU A 13 -7.74 -28.30 6.59
N TYR A 14 -8.81 -27.55 6.35
CA TYR A 14 -8.75 -26.24 5.73
C TYR A 14 -7.92 -25.25 6.57
N ILE A 15 -8.18 -25.15 7.89
CA ILE A 15 -7.41 -24.32 8.82
C ILE A 15 -5.93 -24.71 8.81
N LEU A 16 -5.62 -26.01 8.81
CA LEU A 16 -4.25 -26.52 8.74
C LEU A 16 -3.57 -26.16 7.41
N ALA A 17 -4.31 -26.23 6.30
CA ALA A 17 -3.80 -25.86 4.98
C ALA A 17 -3.52 -24.35 4.84
N LEU A 18 -4.27 -23.51 5.56
CA LEU A 18 -4.07 -22.06 5.57
C LEU A 18 -2.93 -21.59 6.49
N GLN A 19 -2.36 -22.51 7.30
CA GLN A 19 -1.25 -22.12 8.17
C GLN A 19 -0.01 -21.75 7.34
N GLY A 20 0.42 -20.49 7.45
CA GLY A 20 1.64 -20.01 6.84
C GLY A 20 2.88 -20.75 7.37
N ARG A 21 3.97 -20.70 6.61
CA ARG A 21 5.25 -21.30 6.99
C ARG A 21 5.84 -20.60 8.22
N ARG A 22 5.67 -21.18 9.40
CA ARG A 22 6.10 -20.61 10.69
C ARG A 22 7.61 -20.37 10.80
N ASN A 23 8.43 -21.14 10.07
CA ASN A 23 9.89 -21.08 10.10
C ASN A 23 10.47 -20.54 8.78
N HIS A 24 9.87 -19.49 8.21
CA HIS A 24 10.44 -18.84 7.02
C HIS A 24 11.77 -18.17 7.39
N PRO A 25 12.86 -18.33 6.60
CA PRO A 25 14.19 -17.78 6.93
C PRO A 25 14.20 -16.27 7.16
N LEU A 26 13.35 -15.53 6.41
CA LEU A 26 13.25 -14.08 6.53
C LEU A 26 12.34 -13.61 7.67
N TRP A 27 11.69 -14.53 8.42
CA TRP A 27 10.76 -14.15 9.47
C TRP A 27 11.42 -13.31 10.58
N SER A 28 12.68 -13.60 10.90
CA SER A 28 13.44 -12.83 11.87
C SER A 28 13.66 -11.37 11.45
N CYS A 29 13.77 -11.09 10.14
CA CYS A 29 13.98 -9.75 9.60
C CYS A 29 12.71 -8.89 9.75
N PHE A 30 11.52 -9.50 9.62
CA PHE A 30 10.26 -8.77 9.60
C PHE A 30 9.51 -8.76 10.92
N ARG A 31 9.77 -9.73 11.81
CA ARG A 31 8.99 -9.96 13.04
C ARG A 31 8.95 -8.76 14.00
N ALA A 32 10.01 -7.95 14.01
CA ALA A 32 10.12 -6.77 14.88
C ALA A 32 9.82 -5.46 14.15
N GLN A 33 9.59 -5.50 12.84
CA GLN A 33 9.34 -4.30 12.04
C GLN A 33 7.87 -3.90 12.12
N ARG A 34 7.64 -2.60 12.03
CA ARG A 34 6.32 -2.00 11.91
C ARG A 34 6.19 -1.41 10.51
N PHE A 35 5.02 -1.58 9.92
CA PHE A 35 4.70 -1.03 8.61
C PHE A 35 3.47 -0.15 8.73
N ALA A 36 3.58 1.07 8.24
CA ALA A 36 2.47 2.00 8.17
C ALA A 36 1.66 1.71 6.90
N HIS A 37 0.39 1.32 7.06
CA HIS A 37 -0.54 1.07 5.96
C HIS A 37 -0.78 2.36 5.17
N ARG A 38 -0.42 2.37 3.89
CA ARG A 38 -0.41 3.54 2.99
C ARG A 38 0.42 4.72 3.51
N GLY A 39 1.50 4.45 4.22
CA GLY A 39 2.28 5.45 4.93
C GLY A 39 1.67 5.85 6.27
N TYR A 40 2.39 6.64 7.07
CA TYR A 40 1.90 7.14 8.36
C TYR A 40 1.07 8.41 8.13
N HIS A 41 -0.05 8.24 7.45
CA HIS A 41 -0.97 9.32 7.07
C HIS A 41 -1.78 9.85 8.26
N ASP A 42 -2.32 11.06 8.13
CA ASP A 42 -3.16 11.76 9.13
C ASP A 42 -4.08 12.73 8.39
N LYS A 43 -5.23 12.22 7.97
CA LYS A 43 -6.18 12.92 7.09
C LYS A 43 -6.83 14.12 7.78
N PRO A 44 -7.08 15.19 7.04
CA PRO A 44 -6.74 15.43 5.64
C PRO A 44 -5.33 16.00 5.42
N GLN A 45 -4.59 16.37 6.50
CA GLN A 45 -3.33 17.11 6.43
C GLN A 45 -2.18 16.33 5.80
N ILE A 46 -2.17 15.01 6.03
CA ILE A 46 -1.18 14.09 5.48
C ILE A 46 -1.93 12.96 4.76
N PRO A 47 -2.17 13.09 3.45
CA PRO A 47 -2.92 12.09 2.69
C PRO A 47 -2.29 10.69 2.73
N GLU A 48 -3.12 9.65 2.61
CA GLU A 48 -2.65 8.30 2.38
C GLU A 48 -1.86 8.20 1.06
N ASN A 49 -0.92 7.26 0.97
CA ASN A 49 -0.11 7.05 -0.24
C ASN A 49 0.58 8.34 -0.75
N SER A 50 1.03 9.22 0.16
CA SER A 50 1.70 10.46 -0.17
C SER A 50 3.15 10.48 0.31
N LEU A 51 4.01 11.29 -0.32
CA LEU A 51 5.41 11.43 0.11
C LEU A 51 5.54 11.90 1.57
N PRO A 52 4.73 12.85 2.08
CA PRO A 52 4.75 13.20 3.51
C PRO A 52 4.41 12.03 4.43
N ALA A 53 3.44 11.18 4.06
CA ALA A 53 3.08 10.01 4.85
C ALA A 53 4.24 9.00 4.93
N PHE A 54 4.96 8.81 3.84
CA PHE A 54 6.14 7.95 3.81
C PHE A 54 7.31 8.55 4.61
N ARG A 55 7.61 9.85 4.45
CA ARG A 55 8.63 10.53 5.28
C ARG A 55 8.32 10.41 6.77
N ARG A 56 7.04 10.52 7.14
CA ARG A 56 6.61 10.38 8.54
C ARG A 56 6.79 8.95 9.06
N ALA A 57 6.52 7.93 8.25
CA ALA A 57 6.80 6.52 8.60
C ALA A 57 8.30 6.31 8.84
N ILE A 58 9.13 6.79 7.92
CA ILE A 58 10.60 6.72 8.00
C ILE A 58 11.11 7.41 9.28
N ALA A 59 10.62 8.61 9.59
CA ALA A 59 11.01 9.34 10.80
C ALA A 59 10.70 8.59 12.11
N HIS A 60 9.75 7.64 12.07
CA HIS A 60 9.43 6.74 13.19
C HIS A 60 10.22 5.41 13.14
N GLY A 61 11.11 5.23 12.18
CA GLY A 61 11.84 3.97 11.98
C GLY A 61 10.90 2.83 11.50
N TRP A 62 9.81 3.15 10.78
CA TRP A 62 8.85 2.19 10.26
C TRP A 62 9.02 2.06 8.75
N GLY A 63 8.73 0.88 8.23
CA GLY A 63 8.45 0.72 6.81
C GLY A 63 7.08 1.27 6.45
N ALA A 64 6.74 1.25 5.19
CA ALA A 64 5.39 1.54 4.72
C ALA A 64 4.91 0.43 3.78
N GLU A 65 3.62 0.19 3.82
CA GLU A 65 2.90 -0.49 2.76
C GLU A 65 2.35 0.58 1.82
N LEU A 66 2.31 0.31 0.54
CA LEU A 66 1.81 1.20 -0.49
C LEU A 66 1.15 0.41 -1.63
N ASP A 67 0.25 1.08 -2.35
CA ASP A 67 -0.48 0.53 -3.48
C ASP A 67 0.05 1.13 -4.78
N VAL A 68 0.16 0.33 -5.85
CA VAL A 68 0.73 0.78 -7.14
C VAL A 68 -0.23 0.46 -8.27
N HIS A 69 -0.47 1.46 -9.13
CA HIS A 69 -1.18 1.33 -10.38
C HIS A 69 -0.27 1.60 -11.57
N LEU A 70 -0.50 0.86 -12.66
CA LEU A 70 0.14 1.11 -13.95
C LEU A 70 -0.73 2.07 -14.76
N LEU A 71 -0.18 3.24 -15.08
CA LEU A 71 -0.84 4.22 -15.93
C LEU A 71 -0.86 3.78 -17.41
N LYS A 72 -1.68 4.40 -18.20
CA LYS A 72 -1.85 4.15 -19.64
C LYS A 72 -0.54 4.32 -20.45
N ASP A 73 0.38 5.18 -19.99
CA ASP A 73 1.68 5.42 -20.62
C ASP A 73 2.82 4.55 -20.05
N GLY A 74 2.50 3.58 -19.16
CA GLY A 74 3.47 2.68 -18.55
C GLY A 74 4.13 3.22 -17.28
N THR A 75 3.76 4.41 -16.81
CA THR A 75 4.25 4.97 -15.53
C THR A 75 3.62 4.23 -14.34
N LEU A 76 4.39 3.99 -13.28
CA LEU A 76 3.90 3.43 -12.02
C LEU A 76 3.56 4.57 -11.04
N ALA A 77 2.30 4.66 -10.64
CA ALA A 77 1.77 5.64 -9.70
C ALA A 77 1.42 4.99 -8.35
N VAL A 78 1.65 5.69 -7.25
CA VAL A 78 1.29 5.21 -5.90
C VAL A 78 -0.09 5.71 -5.53
N PHE A 79 -1.08 4.82 -5.57
CA PHE A 79 -2.49 5.14 -5.33
C PHE A 79 -3.26 3.87 -5.02
N HIS A 80 -4.32 3.95 -4.21
CA HIS A 80 -5.05 2.75 -3.78
C HIS A 80 -6.21 2.37 -4.69
N ASP A 81 -7.11 3.32 -4.98
CA ASP A 81 -8.36 3.02 -5.69
C ASP A 81 -8.13 3.11 -7.21
N SER A 82 -8.81 2.27 -7.99
CA SER A 82 -8.89 2.52 -9.44
C SER A 82 -9.63 3.84 -9.73
N SER A 83 -10.65 4.19 -8.93
CA SER A 83 -11.38 5.46 -9.08
C SER A 83 -10.64 6.63 -8.44
N LEU A 84 -10.53 7.74 -9.14
CA LEU A 84 -9.88 8.98 -8.67
C LEU A 84 -10.67 9.71 -7.59
N SER A 85 -11.98 9.50 -7.50
CA SER A 85 -12.93 10.40 -6.84
C SER A 85 -12.69 10.56 -5.33
N ARG A 86 -12.36 9.50 -4.61
CA ARG A 86 -12.21 9.53 -3.15
C ARG A 86 -11.03 10.37 -2.68
N CYS A 87 -9.89 10.20 -3.32
CA CYS A 87 -8.65 10.84 -2.87
C CYS A 87 -8.32 12.13 -3.62
N THR A 88 -8.89 12.36 -4.82
CA THR A 88 -8.57 13.57 -5.60
C THR A 88 -9.78 14.44 -5.93
N GLY A 89 -10.99 13.93 -5.75
CA GLY A 89 -12.22 14.60 -6.19
C GLY A 89 -12.44 14.59 -7.71
N ALA A 90 -11.48 14.12 -8.50
CA ALA A 90 -11.59 14.00 -9.95
C ALA A 90 -12.47 12.80 -10.34
N GLN A 91 -12.97 12.80 -11.58
CA GLN A 91 -13.71 11.69 -12.16
C GLN A 91 -12.79 10.85 -13.06
N GLY A 92 -13.07 9.56 -13.17
CA GLY A 92 -12.35 8.62 -14.02
C GLY A 92 -11.53 7.59 -13.25
N MET A 93 -10.73 6.84 -14.01
CA MET A 93 -9.89 5.76 -13.50
C MET A 93 -8.43 6.17 -13.62
N ILE A 94 -7.61 5.79 -12.63
CA ILE A 94 -6.19 6.15 -12.62
C ILE A 94 -5.43 5.49 -13.77
N GLU A 95 -5.81 4.28 -14.16
CA GLU A 95 -5.20 3.51 -15.25
C GLU A 95 -5.39 4.15 -16.62
N ASP A 96 -6.40 5.03 -16.78
CA ASP A 96 -6.66 5.76 -18.01
C ASP A 96 -5.81 7.04 -18.17
N LEU A 97 -5.07 7.42 -17.13
CA LEU A 97 -4.26 8.65 -17.14
C LEU A 97 -2.86 8.43 -17.70
N THR A 98 -2.34 9.50 -18.27
CA THR A 98 -0.90 9.68 -18.51
C THR A 98 -0.25 10.35 -17.28
N LEU A 99 1.08 10.32 -17.21
CA LEU A 99 1.85 11.04 -16.18
C LEU A 99 1.49 12.54 -16.12
N ALA A 100 1.32 13.18 -17.28
CA ALA A 100 0.99 14.61 -17.35
C ALA A 100 -0.37 14.91 -16.71
N GLU A 101 -1.37 14.07 -16.95
CA GLU A 101 -2.71 14.18 -16.37
C GLU A 101 -2.68 13.89 -14.87
N LEU A 102 -1.93 12.85 -14.41
CA LEU A 102 -1.74 12.53 -13.01
C LEU A 102 -1.16 13.71 -12.23
N ARG A 103 -0.15 14.37 -12.76
CA ARG A 103 0.53 15.50 -12.10
C ARG A 103 -0.36 16.73 -11.88
N ALA A 104 -1.46 16.84 -12.59
CA ALA A 104 -2.45 17.90 -12.36
C ALA A 104 -3.34 17.62 -11.12
N LEU A 105 -3.41 16.38 -10.65
CA LEU A 105 -4.24 15.99 -9.52
C LEU A 105 -3.59 16.36 -8.18
N ARG A 106 -4.46 16.55 -7.17
CA ARG A 106 -4.06 16.82 -5.79
C ARG A 106 -4.77 15.86 -4.84
N LEU A 107 -4.05 15.41 -3.81
CA LEU A 107 -4.57 14.47 -2.82
C LEU A 107 -5.36 15.20 -1.73
N GLU A 108 -6.60 14.78 -1.49
CA GLU A 108 -7.44 15.14 -0.35
C GLU A 108 -7.54 16.67 -0.08
N GLY A 109 -7.47 17.49 -1.15
CA GLY A 109 -7.54 18.95 -1.07
C GLY A 109 -6.27 19.64 -0.54
N THR A 110 -5.17 18.93 -0.46
CA THR A 110 -3.83 19.46 -0.15
C THR A 110 -3.07 19.87 -1.42
N ASP A 111 -1.85 20.38 -1.26
CA ASP A 111 -0.94 20.63 -2.39
C ASP A 111 -0.17 19.39 -2.84
N GLU A 112 -0.35 18.26 -2.14
CA GLU A 112 0.35 17.01 -2.43
C GLU A 112 -0.14 16.38 -3.74
N GLN A 113 0.80 16.00 -4.59
CA GLN A 113 0.53 15.24 -5.81
C GLN A 113 0.48 13.74 -5.53
N VAL A 114 -0.12 12.98 -6.44
CA VAL A 114 -0.01 11.53 -6.46
C VAL A 114 1.45 11.17 -6.75
N PRO A 115 2.15 10.45 -5.86
CA PRO A 115 3.55 10.10 -6.07
C PRO A 115 3.73 9.07 -7.17
N LEU A 116 4.89 9.06 -7.79
CA LEU A 116 5.36 7.93 -8.58
C LEU A 116 6.01 6.90 -7.67
N PHE A 117 6.01 5.64 -8.11
CA PHE A 117 6.65 4.56 -7.38
C PHE A 117 8.14 4.82 -7.15
N ASP A 118 8.85 5.33 -8.16
CA ASP A 118 10.28 5.67 -8.07
C ASP A 118 10.56 6.77 -7.03
N GLU A 119 9.65 7.75 -6.91
CA GLU A 119 9.77 8.82 -5.90
C GLU A 119 9.61 8.26 -4.48
N ALA A 120 8.65 7.35 -4.28
CA ALA A 120 8.45 6.68 -3.01
C ALA A 120 9.65 5.77 -2.68
N LEU A 121 10.12 4.97 -3.64
CA LEU A 121 11.24 4.07 -3.49
C LEU A 121 12.52 4.83 -3.09
N ALA A 122 12.83 5.93 -3.77
CA ALA A 122 14.00 6.77 -3.47
C ALA A 122 14.02 7.31 -2.03
N LEU A 123 12.84 7.58 -1.43
CA LEU A 123 12.76 7.98 -0.02
C LEU A 123 13.20 6.85 0.92
N PHE A 124 12.78 5.62 0.66
CA PHE A 124 13.11 4.47 1.51
C PHE A 124 14.56 4.01 1.31
N GLU A 125 15.10 4.04 0.09
CA GLU A 125 16.50 3.71 -0.19
C GLU A 125 17.48 4.65 0.53
N ALA A 126 17.13 5.94 0.64
CA ALA A 126 17.94 6.94 1.34
C ALA A 126 17.90 6.79 2.87
N ALA A 127 16.86 6.16 3.43
CA ALA A 127 16.59 6.16 4.86
C ALA A 127 16.75 4.79 5.53
N THR A 128 16.46 3.71 4.83
CA THR A 128 16.48 2.35 5.39
C THR A 128 16.82 1.40 4.26
N PRO A 129 17.88 0.55 4.38
CA PRO A 129 18.04 -0.53 3.43
C PRO A 129 16.81 -1.44 3.50
N LEU A 130 16.20 -1.69 2.36
CA LEU A 130 15.10 -2.64 2.16
C LEU A 130 15.51 -4.06 2.57
#